data_4c1d105d12357dd11c9d9e5325db8841
#
_entry.id   4c1d105d12357dd11c9d9e5325db8841
#
_cell.length_a   1.000
_cell.length_b   1.000
_cell.length_c   1.000
_cell.angle_alpha   90.00
_cell.angle_beta   90.00
_cell.angle_gamma   90.00
#
_symmetry.space_group_name_H-M   'P 1'
#
loop_
_entity.id
_entity.type
_entity.pdbx_description
1 polymer ?
#
loop_
_entity_poly.entity_id
_entity_poly.type
_entity_poly.pdbx_seq_one_letter_code
_entity_poly.pdbx_strand_id
1 'polypeptide(L)'
;MKYYKITNKDEIHHGLQYKTGLNVDIQTFNPTGDCQDGGIYFVREDILSFLSYGLWIREVTIPADAQVYKNPGTPEKWKANKIILGQRRKITAEVVKELIAEGAKATEDALYRAAERGHLEIVKVLLSAGAKPTEDAIYWAADRGYLEVVKILLKAGAKATDYALNGAARNGYLELVKVLLSAGAKPMDVALNYAAGNGHLE
;
A
#
# COMPACT_ATOMS: atom_id res chain seq x y z
N MET A 1 -13.01 6.53 15.93
CA MET A 1 -12.53 5.63 14.85
C MET A 1 -12.17 4.28 15.45
N LYS A 2 -12.43 3.19 14.74
CA LYS A 2 -12.13 1.80 15.13
C LYS A 2 -10.67 1.45 14.87
N TYR A 3 -10.22 0.34 15.44
CA TYR A 3 -8.94 -0.28 15.08
C TYR A 3 -9.13 -1.32 13.99
N TYR A 4 -8.11 -1.48 13.15
CA TYR A 4 -8.13 -2.37 12.00
C TYR A 4 -6.81 -3.13 11.84
N LYS A 5 -6.90 -4.29 11.23
CA LYS A 5 -5.76 -5.08 10.78
C LYS A 5 -5.92 -5.45 9.32
N ILE A 6 -4.92 -5.13 8.50
CA ILE A 6 -4.80 -5.68 7.15
C ILE A 6 -4.05 -7.01 7.23
N THR A 7 -4.53 -7.99 6.47
CA THR A 7 -3.94 -9.32 6.41
C THR A 7 -3.68 -9.72 4.95
N ASN A 8 -2.74 -10.63 4.77
CA ASN A 8 -2.48 -11.28 3.49
C ASN A 8 -3.58 -12.31 3.17
N LYS A 9 -3.44 -13.00 2.04
CA LYS A 9 -4.38 -14.02 1.56
C LYS A 9 -4.55 -15.16 2.57
N ASP A 10 -3.46 -15.62 3.15
CA ASP A 10 -3.40 -16.79 4.00
C ASP A 10 -3.67 -16.47 5.47
N GLU A 11 -3.68 -15.18 5.82
CA GLU A 11 -3.89 -14.68 7.19
C GLU A 11 -2.90 -15.25 8.21
N ILE A 12 -1.66 -15.47 7.78
CA ILE A 12 -0.57 -15.93 8.65
C ILE A 12 0.46 -14.80 8.79
N HIS A 13 0.88 -14.54 10.02
CA HIS A 13 1.95 -13.59 10.31
C HIS A 13 2.74 -14.05 11.54
N HIS A 14 4.06 -14.13 11.45
CA HIS A 14 4.96 -14.64 12.50
C HIS A 14 4.51 -15.99 13.10
N GLY A 15 4.02 -16.91 12.25
CA GLY A 15 3.54 -18.22 12.64
C GLY A 15 2.13 -18.26 13.26
N LEU A 16 1.51 -17.12 13.52
CA LEU A 16 0.14 -17.05 14.01
C LEU A 16 -0.86 -17.02 12.85
N GLN A 17 -1.77 -18.00 12.83
CA GLN A 17 -2.92 -18.05 11.93
C GLN A 17 -4.07 -17.21 12.50
N TYR A 18 -4.45 -16.14 11.81
CA TYR A 18 -5.58 -15.29 12.23
C TYR A 18 -6.93 -15.93 11.92
N LYS A 19 -7.87 -15.75 12.84
CA LYS A 19 -9.27 -16.22 12.75
C LYS A 19 -10.24 -15.18 13.31
N THR A 20 -11.51 -15.29 12.94
CA THR A 20 -12.58 -14.51 13.59
C THR A 20 -12.68 -14.86 15.07
N GLY A 21 -12.84 -13.86 15.92
CA GLY A 21 -12.84 -14.00 17.36
C GLY A 21 -11.48 -13.77 18.00
N LEU A 22 -11.22 -14.37 19.14
CA LEU A 22 -10.02 -14.17 19.92
C LEU A 22 -8.79 -14.76 19.23
N ASN A 23 -7.76 -13.93 19.08
CA ASN A 23 -6.42 -14.30 18.63
C ASN A 23 -5.45 -13.91 19.75
N VAL A 24 -4.63 -14.85 20.19
CA VAL A 24 -3.59 -14.67 21.21
C VAL A 24 -2.25 -14.92 20.54
N ASP A 25 -1.29 -14.03 20.77
CA ASP A 25 0.05 -14.24 20.22
C ASP A 25 0.68 -15.49 20.83
N ILE A 26 1.38 -16.24 19.99
CA ILE A 26 2.11 -17.45 20.39
C ILE A 26 3.46 -17.14 21.03
N GLN A 27 3.89 -15.89 20.96
CA GLN A 27 5.15 -15.41 21.50
C GLN A 27 4.92 -14.56 22.76
N THR A 28 5.94 -14.47 23.61
CA THR A 28 5.92 -13.58 24.76
C THR A 28 5.78 -12.13 24.32
N PHE A 29 4.85 -11.41 24.92
CA PHE A 29 4.61 -10.00 24.58
C PHE A 29 5.85 -9.15 24.82
N ASN A 30 6.26 -8.42 23.79
CA ASN A 30 7.38 -7.48 23.84
C ASN A 30 6.86 -6.05 23.65
N PRO A 31 6.81 -5.19 24.69
CA PRO A 31 6.27 -3.83 24.59
C PRO A 31 7.30 -2.83 23.99
N THR A 32 8.25 -3.31 23.20
CA THR A 32 9.29 -2.46 22.60
C THR A 32 9.47 -2.76 21.12
N GLY A 33 10.15 -1.88 20.41
CA GLY A 33 10.57 -2.08 19.02
C GLY A 33 9.47 -1.93 17.98
N ASP A 34 9.92 -1.67 16.76
CA ASP A 34 9.06 -1.59 15.58
C ASP A 34 9.18 -2.88 14.76
N CYS A 35 8.05 -3.46 14.41
CA CYS A 35 7.97 -4.72 13.63
C CYS A 35 8.75 -5.91 14.23
N GLN A 36 8.95 -5.94 15.55
CA GLN A 36 9.56 -7.08 16.26
C GLN A 36 8.51 -8.09 16.72
N ASP A 37 8.95 -9.32 16.92
CA ASP A 37 8.15 -10.40 17.47
C ASP A 37 7.58 -10.08 18.86
N GLY A 38 6.52 -10.79 19.25
CA GLY A 38 5.85 -10.61 20.54
C GLY A 38 4.84 -9.45 20.55
N GLY A 39 3.74 -9.68 19.88
CA GLY A 39 2.57 -8.81 19.79
C GLY A 39 1.92 -8.79 18.41
N ILE A 40 0.60 -8.76 18.38
CA ILE A 40 -0.19 -8.68 17.15
C ILE A 40 -0.36 -7.21 16.80
N TYR A 41 0.14 -6.78 15.64
CA TYR A 41 0.06 -5.40 15.17
C TYR A 41 -1.30 -5.07 14.58
N PHE A 42 -1.78 -3.86 14.85
CA PHE A 42 -2.99 -3.26 14.29
C PHE A 42 -2.84 -1.73 14.25
N VAL A 43 -3.72 -1.08 13.53
CA VAL A 43 -3.65 0.36 13.26
C VAL A 43 -5.02 1.01 13.34
N ARG A 44 -5.04 2.33 13.31
CA ARG A 44 -6.24 3.14 13.39
C ARG A 44 -6.36 4.05 12.14
N GLU A 45 -5.93 5.29 12.24
CA GLU A 45 -6.08 6.29 11.18
C GLU A 45 -5.17 6.04 9.98
N ASP A 46 -4.01 5.45 10.21
CA ASP A 46 -3.00 5.18 9.17
C ASP A 46 -3.18 3.81 8.48
N ILE A 47 -4.38 3.20 8.59
CA ILE A 47 -4.65 1.85 8.06
C ILE A 47 -4.36 1.74 6.55
N LEU A 48 -4.59 2.79 5.78
CA LEU A 48 -4.40 2.79 4.33
C LEU A 48 -2.92 2.79 3.91
N SER A 49 -1.99 3.15 4.80
CA SER A 49 -0.54 3.01 4.59
C SER A 49 -0.08 1.54 4.56
N PHE A 50 -0.96 0.62 4.91
CA PHE A 50 -0.66 -0.82 4.95
C PHE A 50 -1.26 -1.62 3.78
N LEU A 51 -1.77 -0.97 2.72
CA LEU A 51 -2.37 -1.63 1.55
C LEU A 51 -1.42 -2.60 0.82
N SER A 52 -0.11 -2.45 0.98
CA SER A 52 0.88 -3.37 0.41
C SER A 52 0.94 -4.74 1.11
N TYR A 53 0.46 -4.86 2.36
CA TYR A 53 0.45 -6.13 3.10
C TYR A 53 -0.61 -7.10 2.61
N GLY A 54 -1.69 -6.62 2.01
CA GLY A 54 -2.74 -7.47 1.48
C GLY A 54 -4.04 -6.72 1.20
N LEU A 55 -5.02 -7.46 0.70
CA LEU A 55 -6.34 -6.92 0.34
C LEU A 55 -7.45 -7.41 1.27
N TRP A 56 -7.11 -7.79 2.49
CA TRP A 56 -8.10 -8.21 3.47
C TRP A 56 -8.00 -7.36 4.73
N ILE A 57 -9.14 -6.95 5.25
CA ILE A 57 -9.24 -6.12 6.45
C ILE A 57 -10.18 -6.76 7.46
N ARG A 58 -9.83 -6.62 8.73
CA ARG A 58 -10.63 -7.01 9.87
C ARG A 58 -10.69 -5.87 10.87
N GLU A 59 -11.86 -5.63 11.44
CA GLU A 59 -12.00 -4.77 12.62
C GLU A 59 -11.33 -5.44 13.82
N VAL A 60 -10.69 -4.65 14.66
CA VAL A 60 -9.99 -5.10 15.87
C VAL A 60 -10.67 -4.55 17.10
N THR A 61 -11.02 -5.43 18.03
CA THR A 61 -11.41 -5.09 19.40
C THR A 61 -10.32 -5.54 20.35
N ILE A 62 -9.94 -4.68 21.28
CA ILE A 62 -8.91 -4.97 22.29
C ILE A 62 -9.60 -5.49 23.55
N PRO A 63 -9.32 -6.73 24.01
CA PRO A 63 -9.82 -7.23 25.29
C PRO A 63 -9.37 -6.34 26.45
N ALA A 64 -10.20 -6.19 27.48
CA ALA A 64 -9.90 -5.35 28.64
C ALA A 64 -8.65 -5.78 29.41
N ASP A 65 -8.31 -7.07 29.36
CA ASP A 65 -7.15 -7.67 30.00
C ASP A 65 -5.96 -7.87 29.03
N ALA A 66 -5.98 -7.23 27.85
CA ALA A 66 -4.86 -7.27 26.93
C ALA A 66 -3.74 -6.32 27.34
N GLN A 67 -2.51 -6.78 27.19
CA GLN A 67 -1.34 -5.91 27.23
C GLN A 67 -1.24 -5.20 25.88
N VAL A 68 -1.12 -3.87 25.90
CA VAL A 68 -1.11 -3.02 24.69
C VAL A 68 0.09 -2.10 24.71
N TYR A 69 0.70 -1.94 23.55
CA TYR A 69 1.77 -0.99 23.33
C TYR A 69 1.48 -0.15 22.09
N LYS A 70 1.63 1.16 22.20
CA LYS A 70 1.58 2.10 21.09
C LYS A 70 2.98 2.38 20.60
N ASN A 71 3.31 2.00 19.37
CA ASN A 71 4.59 2.33 18.77
C ASN A 71 4.67 3.84 18.51
N PRO A 72 5.72 4.50 18.99
CA PRO A 72 6.00 5.86 18.56
C PRO A 72 6.46 5.84 17.10
N GLY A 73 5.90 6.68 16.27
CA GLY A 73 6.34 6.79 14.88
C GLY A 73 5.19 6.96 13.88
N THR A 74 5.58 7.10 12.62
CA THR A 74 4.64 7.28 11.51
C THR A 74 4.96 6.21 10.45
N PRO A 75 3.97 5.44 9.98
CA PRO A 75 2.56 5.44 10.39
C PRO A 75 2.34 4.92 11.83
N GLU A 76 1.30 5.45 12.50
CA GLU A 76 0.94 5.04 13.86
C GLU A 76 0.53 3.56 13.89
N LYS A 77 1.21 2.78 14.73
CA LYS A 77 0.96 1.35 14.94
C LYS A 77 0.75 1.02 16.41
N TRP A 78 -0.07 0.02 16.65
CA TRP A 78 -0.32 -0.55 17.96
C TRP A 78 -0.02 -2.03 17.92
N LYS A 79 0.36 -2.61 19.03
CA LYS A 79 0.42 -4.07 19.19
C LYS A 79 -0.16 -4.50 20.53
N ALA A 80 -0.70 -5.71 20.57
CA ALA A 80 -1.20 -6.33 21.78
C ALA A 80 -0.87 -7.82 21.82
N ASN A 81 -0.79 -8.38 23.03
CA ASN A 81 -0.60 -9.82 23.20
C ASN A 81 -1.83 -10.63 22.76
N LYS A 82 -3.00 -10.02 22.70
CA LYS A 82 -4.25 -10.61 22.21
C LYS A 82 -5.20 -9.57 21.66
N ILE A 83 -5.97 -9.94 20.64
CA ILE A 83 -7.00 -9.11 19.99
C ILE A 83 -8.20 -9.97 19.61
N ILE A 84 -9.36 -9.35 19.48
CA ILE A 84 -10.54 -9.95 18.87
C ILE A 84 -10.68 -9.42 17.46
N LEU A 85 -10.68 -10.31 16.46
CA LEU A 85 -10.86 -9.97 15.07
C LEU A 85 -12.29 -10.18 14.61
N GLY A 86 -12.86 -9.17 13.99
CA GLY A 86 -14.13 -9.22 13.30
C GLY A 86 -14.09 -10.06 12.02
N GLN A 87 -15.20 -10.05 11.29
CA GLN A 87 -15.29 -10.75 10.01
C GLN A 87 -14.28 -10.20 8.99
N ARG A 88 -13.77 -11.11 8.16
CA ARG A 88 -12.86 -10.78 7.07
C ARG A 88 -13.61 -10.09 5.94
N ARG A 89 -13.13 -8.92 5.52
CA ARG A 89 -13.67 -8.17 4.39
C ARG A 89 -12.56 -7.94 3.35
N LYS A 90 -12.90 -8.05 2.06
CA LYS A 90 -11.97 -7.67 1.00
C LYS A 90 -11.88 -6.14 0.91
N ILE A 91 -10.67 -5.60 0.78
CA ILE A 91 -10.47 -4.17 0.56
C ILE A 91 -10.83 -3.85 -0.90
N THR A 92 -11.89 -3.07 -1.07
CA THR A 92 -12.35 -2.52 -2.34
C THR A 92 -12.34 -1.00 -2.26
N ALA A 93 -12.61 -0.32 -3.37
CA ALA A 93 -12.75 1.14 -3.39
C ALA A 93 -13.84 1.63 -2.42
N GLU A 94 -14.94 0.89 -2.31
CA GLU A 94 -16.05 1.20 -1.38
C GLU A 94 -15.59 1.10 0.08
N VAL A 95 -14.87 0.02 0.43
CA VAL A 95 -14.30 -0.15 1.78
C VAL A 95 -13.31 0.98 2.10
N VAL A 96 -12.49 1.40 1.13
CA VAL A 96 -11.57 2.53 1.33
C VAL A 96 -12.34 3.83 1.57
N LYS A 97 -13.43 4.08 0.83
CA LYS A 97 -14.32 5.25 1.08
C LYS A 97 -14.93 5.21 2.47
N GLU A 98 -15.42 4.05 2.91
CA GLU A 98 -15.95 3.87 4.28
C GLU A 98 -14.88 4.19 5.33
N LEU A 99 -13.67 3.66 5.17
CA LEU A 99 -12.56 3.91 6.10
C LEU A 99 -12.19 5.39 6.17
N ILE A 100 -12.12 6.08 5.02
CA ILE A 100 -11.86 7.52 4.96
C ILE A 100 -12.97 8.30 5.66
N ALA A 101 -14.23 7.95 5.44
CA ALA A 101 -15.37 8.57 6.13
C ALA A 101 -15.33 8.33 7.65
N GLU A 102 -14.75 7.22 8.11
CA GLU A 102 -14.49 6.93 9.52
C GLU A 102 -13.23 7.62 10.07
N GLY A 103 -12.47 8.34 9.24
CA GLY A 103 -11.30 9.13 9.64
C GLY A 103 -9.95 8.50 9.26
N ALA A 104 -9.91 7.48 8.40
CA ALA A 104 -8.65 6.99 7.86
C ALA A 104 -8.00 8.04 6.95
N LYS A 105 -6.68 8.20 7.07
CA LYS A 105 -5.94 9.22 6.32
C LYS A 105 -5.65 8.74 4.90
N ALA A 106 -6.07 9.52 3.91
CA ALA A 106 -5.67 9.37 2.52
C ALA A 106 -4.31 10.05 2.31
N THR A 107 -3.23 9.35 2.68
CA THR A 107 -1.86 9.88 2.62
C THR A 107 -1.20 9.62 1.27
N GLU A 108 -0.09 10.30 1.01
CA GLU A 108 0.79 10.04 -0.14
C GLU A 108 1.31 8.60 -0.13
N ASP A 109 1.65 8.05 1.08
CA ASP A 109 2.08 6.66 1.22
C ASP A 109 0.95 5.67 0.87
N ALA A 110 -0.29 5.94 1.30
CA ALA A 110 -1.45 5.13 0.91
C ALA A 110 -1.64 5.12 -0.62
N LEU A 111 -1.51 6.29 -1.26
CA LEU A 111 -1.59 6.42 -2.72
C LEU A 111 -0.46 5.66 -3.41
N TYR A 112 0.77 5.81 -2.94
CA TYR A 112 1.92 5.06 -3.42
C TYR A 112 1.68 3.55 -3.35
N ARG A 113 1.24 3.03 -2.19
CA ARG A 113 0.96 1.59 -2.00
C ARG A 113 -0.12 1.07 -2.94
N ALA A 114 -1.17 1.85 -3.17
CA ALA A 114 -2.23 1.49 -4.12
C ALA A 114 -1.73 1.50 -5.56
N ALA A 115 -0.90 2.49 -5.93
CA ALA A 115 -0.32 2.62 -7.26
C ALA A 115 0.70 1.49 -7.54
N GLU A 116 1.59 1.20 -6.60
CA GLU A 116 2.55 0.09 -6.64
C GLU A 116 1.89 -1.27 -6.93
N ARG A 117 0.65 -1.45 -6.50
CA ARG A 117 -0.13 -2.69 -6.68
C ARG A 117 -1.13 -2.64 -7.84
N GLY A 118 -1.20 -1.53 -8.57
CA GLY A 118 -2.12 -1.37 -9.69
C GLY A 118 -3.59 -1.29 -9.31
N HIS A 119 -3.90 -0.91 -8.07
CA HIS A 119 -5.28 -0.82 -7.57
C HIS A 119 -5.97 0.46 -8.05
N LEU A 120 -6.29 0.50 -9.34
CA LEU A 120 -6.81 1.67 -10.05
C LEU A 120 -7.96 2.38 -9.32
N GLU A 121 -8.99 1.64 -8.91
CA GLU A 121 -10.16 2.24 -8.27
C GLU A 121 -9.85 2.79 -6.86
N ILE A 122 -8.92 2.17 -6.13
CA ILE A 122 -8.43 2.69 -4.85
C ILE A 122 -7.60 3.95 -5.07
N VAL A 123 -6.75 3.99 -6.10
CA VAL A 123 -5.98 5.19 -6.49
C VAL A 123 -6.92 6.37 -6.76
N LYS A 124 -8.01 6.15 -7.52
CA LYS A 124 -9.03 7.19 -7.78
C LYS A 124 -9.66 7.73 -6.49
N VAL A 125 -10.01 6.84 -5.57
CA VAL A 125 -10.59 7.21 -4.27
C VAL A 125 -9.62 8.04 -3.45
N LEU A 126 -8.36 7.62 -3.34
CA LEU A 126 -7.34 8.31 -2.56
C LEU A 126 -7.04 9.72 -3.13
N LEU A 127 -6.92 9.83 -4.45
CA LEU A 127 -6.77 11.13 -5.12
C LEU A 127 -7.97 12.06 -4.87
N SER A 128 -9.19 11.53 -4.96
CA SER A 128 -10.41 12.28 -4.68
C SER A 128 -10.52 12.72 -3.21
N ALA A 129 -9.88 12.00 -2.30
CA ALA A 129 -9.76 12.33 -0.89
C ALA A 129 -8.59 13.28 -0.57
N GLY A 130 -7.87 13.77 -1.59
CA GLY A 130 -6.82 14.77 -1.45
C GLY A 130 -5.39 14.22 -1.29
N ALA A 131 -5.16 12.91 -1.44
CA ALA A 131 -3.82 12.36 -1.48
C ALA A 131 -3.06 12.94 -2.69
N LYS A 132 -1.83 13.40 -2.47
CA LYS A 132 -1.00 13.97 -3.54
C LYS A 132 -0.17 12.88 -4.19
N PRO A 133 -0.09 12.84 -5.53
CA PRO A 133 0.77 11.88 -6.23
C PRO A 133 2.24 12.22 -6.03
N THR A 134 3.06 11.19 -5.79
CA THR A 134 4.51 11.29 -5.63
C THR A 134 5.25 10.75 -6.85
N GLU A 135 6.53 11.08 -6.97
CA GLU A 135 7.40 10.52 -8.01
C GLU A 135 7.56 9.00 -7.85
N ASP A 136 7.59 8.51 -6.60
CA ASP A 136 7.63 7.06 -6.32
C ASP A 136 6.37 6.34 -6.80
N ALA A 137 5.20 6.95 -6.62
CA ALA A 137 3.94 6.35 -7.06
C ALA A 137 3.90 6.16 -8.59
N ILE A 138 4.38 7.16 -9.35
CA ILE A 138 4.43 7.05 -10.81
C ILE A 138 5.53 6.09 -11.27
N TYR A 139 6.70 6.12 -10.61
CA TYR A 139 7.80 5.20 -10.92
C TYR A 139 7.36 3.74 -10.78
N TRP A 140 6.83 3.34 -9.63
CA TRP A 140 6.45 1.95 -9.39
C TRP A 140 5.25 1.49 -10.24
N ALA A 141 4.30 2.39 -10.51
CA ALA A 141 3.21 2.09 -11.42
C ALA A 141 3.73 1.86 -12.86
N ALA A 142 4.71 2.66 -13.30
CA ALA A 142 5.31 2.54 -14.62
C ALA A 142 6.20 1.28 -14.72
N ASP A 143 7.04 1.02 -13.72
CA ASP A 143 7.91 -0.14 -13.66
C ASP A 143 7.13 -1.47 -13.71
N ARG A 144 5.89 -1.48 -13.22
CA ARG A 144 5.00 -2.65 -13.22
C ARG A 144 3.97 -2.67 -14.34
N GLY A 145 3.99 -1.71 -15.25
CA GLY A 145 3.12 -1.69 -16.43
C GLY A 145 1.68 -1.24 -16.20
N TYR A 146 1.38 -0.56 -15.09
CA TYR A 146 0.03 -0.12 -14.76
C TYR A 146 -0.37 1.15 -15.51
N LEU A 147 -0.58 1.04 -16.82
CA LEU A 147 -0.84 2.16 -17.75
C LEU A 147 -1.93 3.11 -17.25
N GLU A 148 -3.09 2.59 -16.86
CA GLU A 148 -4.22 3.43 -16.45
C GLU A 148 -3.96 4.14 -15.10
N VAL A 149 -3.18 3.52 -14.21
CA VAL A 149 -2.74 4.16 -12.96
C VAL A 149 -1.80 5.32 -13.28
N VAL A 150 -0.82 5.12 -14.17
CA VAL A 150 0.11 6.18 -14.60
C VAL A 150 -0.65 7.35 -15.23
N LYS A 151 -1.59 7.09 -16.14
CA LYS A 151 -2.41 8.14 -16.76
C LYS A 151 -3.17 8.98 -15.73
N ILE A 152 -3.75 8.33 -14.73
CA ILE A 152 -4.49 9.03 -13.67
C ILE A 152 -3.57 9.81 -12.76
N LEU A 153 -2.41 9.28 -12.38
CA LEU A 153 -1.41 10.00 -11.58
C LEU A 153 -0.90 11.25 -12.32
N LEU A 154 -0.59 11.13 -13.62
CA LEU A 154 -0.21 12.27 -14.47
C LEU A 154 -1.32 13.33 -14.52
N LYS A 155 -2.58 12.91 -14.72
CA LYS A 155 -3.73 13.83 -14.71
C LYS A 155 -3.91 14.51 -13.35
N ALA A 156 -3.52 13.87 -12.26
CA ALA A 156 -3.55 14.44 -10.92
C ALA A 156 -2.32 15.32 -10.60
N GLY A 157 -1.43 15.54 -11.56
CA GLY A 157 -0.27 16.44 -11.43
C GLY A 157 1.06 15.75 -11.03
N ALA A 158 1.13 14.43 -11.08
CA ALA A 158 2.43 13.75 -10.95
C ALA A 158 3.35 14.14 -12.11
N LYS A 159 4.65 14.27 -11.83
CA LYS A 159 5.64 14.47 -12.87
C LYS A 159 5.99 13.17 -13.57
N ALA A 160 6.04 13.16 -14.88
CA ALA A 160 6.65 12.09 -15.65
C ALA A 160 8.16 12.16 -15.44
N THR A 161 8.71 11.24 -14.64
CA THR A 161 10.13 11.20 -14.34
C THR A 161 10.90 10.33 -15.34
N ASP A 162 12.16 10.65 -15.53
CA ASP A 162 13.07 9.88 -16.39
C ASP A 162 13.25 8.45 -15.85
N TYR A 163 13.19 8.28 -14.52
CA TYR A 163 13.19 6.96 -13.86
C TYR A 163 11.95 6.12 -14.19
N ALA A 164 10.76 6.73 -14.19
CA ALA A 164 9.52 6.06 -14.58
C ALA A 164 9.58 5.61 -16.05
N LEU A 165 10.11 6.47 -16.93
CA LEU A 165 10.33 6.14 -18.34
C LEU A 165 11.30 4.97 -18.51
N ASN A 166 12.42 4.99 -17.76
CA ASN A 166 13.41 3.91 -17.81
C ASN A 166 12.83 2.58 -17.30
N GLY A 167 12.04 2.59 -16.24
CA GLY A 167 11.34 1.40 -15.73
C GLY A 167 10.41 0.80 -16.80
N ALA A 168 9.60 1.65 -17.44
CA ALA A 168 8.71 1.23 -18.51
C ALA A 168 9.46 0.66 -19.73
N ALA A 169 10.54 1.32 -20.15
CA ALA A 169 11.38 0.90 -21.28
C ALA A 169 12.08 -0.44 -20.99
N ARG A 170 12.67 -0.58 -19.80
CA ARG A 170 13.33 -1.81 -19.36
C ARG A 170 12.40 -3.03 -19.41
N ASN A 171 11.13 -2.85 -19.10
CA ASN A 171 10.14 -3.92 -19.06
C ASN A 171 9.29 -4.04 -20.35
N GLY A 172 9.60 -3.24 -21.41
CA GLY A 172 8.95 -3.32 -22.72
C GLY A 172 7.52 -2.78 -22.76
N TYR A 173 7.14 -1.88 -21.85
CA TYR A 173 5.79 -1.31 -21.83
C TYR A 173 5.65 -0.13 -22.82
N LEU A 174 5.65 -0.42 -24.11
CA LEU A 174 5.69 0.57 -25.19
C LEU A 174 4.66 1.70 -25.05
N GLU A 175 3.39 1.38 -24.79
CA GLU A 175 2.36 2.41 -24.64
C GLU A 175 2.61 3.31 -23.41
N LEU A 176 3.19 2.77 -22.36
CA LEU A 176 3.61 3.54 -21.19
C LEU A 176 4.78 4.47 -21.49
N VAL A 177 5.77 3.99 -22.27
CA VAL A 177 6.89 4.79 -22.76
C VAL A 177 6.36 5.99 -23.56
N LYS A 178 5.43 5.77 -24.51
CA LYS A 178 4.81 6.85 -25.31
C LYS A 178 4.09 7.88 -24.43
N VAL A 179 3.33 7.41 -23.43
CA VAL A 179 2.61 8.28 -22.47
C VAL A 179 3.58 9.13 -21.66
N LEU A 180 4.64 8.53 -21.12
CA LEU A 180 5.62 9.24 -20.29
C LEU A 180 6.45 10.25 -21.10
N LEU A 181 6.86 9.90 -22.33
CA LEU A 181 7.53 10.84 -23.25
C LEU A 181 6.61 12.02 -23.59
N SER A 182 5.34 11.76 -23.90
CA SER A 182 4.35 12.82 -24.18
C SER A 182 4.10 13.72 -22.97
N ALA A 183 4.29 13.20 -21.76
CA ALA A 183 4.20 13.94 -20.51
C ALA A 183 5.50 14.67 -20.11
N GLY A 184 6.55 14.61 -20.95
CA GLY A 184 7.79 15.37 -20.78
C GLY A 184 8.94 14.65 -20.09
N ALA A 185 8.83 13.34 -19.83
CA ALA A 185 9.98 12.55 -19.36
C ALA A 185 11.05 12.50 -20.45
N LYS A 186 12.31 12.53 -20.04
CA LYS A 186 13.45 12.44 -20.95
C LYS A 186 14.10 11.07 -20.84
N PRO A 187 14.40 10.42 -21.97
CA PRO A 187 15.13 9.15 -21.93
C PRO A 187 16.53 9.37 -21.38
N MET A 188 16.94 8.53 -20.44
CA MET A 188 18.34 8.46 -20.02
C MET A 188 19.12 7.58 -20.99
N ASP A 189 20.42 7.80 -21.13
CA ASP A 189 21.27 7.03 -22.04
C ASP A 189 21.21 5.52 -21.82
N VAL A 190 20.96 5.12 -20.58
CA VAL A 190 20.81 3.71 -20.19
C VAL A 190 19.45 3.09 -20.58
N ALA A 191 18.42 3.88 -20.89
CA ALA A 191 17.09 3.38 -21.22
C ALA A 191 17.10 2.50 -22.47
N LEU A 192 17.78 2.96 -23.53
CA LEU A 192 17.95 2.21 -24.77
C LEU A 192 18.75 0.92 -24.55
N ASN A 193 19.81 0.99 -23.74
CA ASN A 193 20.62 -0.19 -23.41
C ASN A 193 19.81 -1.25 -22.66
N TYR A 194 18.97 -0.85 -21.69
CA TYR A 194 18.11 -1.77 -20.98
C TYR A 194 17.00 -2.35 -21.88
N ALA A 195 16.37 -1.53 -22.70
CA ALA A 195 15.36 -1.99 -23.65
C ALA A 195 15.95 -3.00 -24.64
N ALA A 196 17.09 -2.66 -25.26
CA ALA A 196 17.78 -3.55 -26.21
C ALA A 196 18.29 -4.82 -25.52
N GLY A 197 18.91 -4.71 -24.34
CA GLY A 197 19.41 -5.86 -23.56
C GLY A 197 18.32 -6.85 -23.15
N ASN A 198 17.07 -6.39 -22.98
CA ASN A 198 15.90 -7.21 -22.68
C ASN A 198 15.09 -7.60 -23.94
N GLY A 199 15.58 -7.28 -25.14
CA GLY A 199 14.94 -7.66 -26.40
C GLY A 199 13.76 -6.76 -26.83
N HIS A 200 13.61 -5.58 -26.25
CA HIS A 200 12.56 -4.61 -26.56
C HIS A 200 13.08 -3.60 -27.60
N LEU A 201 13.14 -4.02 -28.89
CA LEU A 201 13.75 -3.26 -29.97
C LEU A 201 12.77 -2.46 -30.83
N GLU A 202 11.47 -2.44 -30.47
CA GLU A 202 10.41 -1.74 -31.21
C GLU A 202 10.13 -0.33 -30.64
#